data_d3fbb8f48a3c2a44c58ee5d56fdef48b
#
_entry.id   d3fbb8f48a3c2a44c58ee5d56fdef48b
#
_cell.length_a   1.000
_cell.length_b   1.000
_cell.length_c   1.000
_cell.angle_alpha   90.00
_cell.angle_beta   90.00
_cell.angle_gamma   90.00
#
_symmetry.space_group_name_H-M   'P 1'
#
loop_
_entity.id
_entity.type
_entity.pdbx_description
1 polymer ?
#
loop_
_entity_poly.entity_id
_entity_poly.type
_entity_poly.pdbx_seq_one_letter_code
_entity_poly.pdbx_strand_id
1 'polypeptide(L)'
;MTHERRPHALSDGWRPGIIGELVSLQARYYAHHWGFGSHFEAKIASEAALFLGRYDARVDLLAWLGDAGRLVGSVTVDGGDPLRPEDLAHLRWFILDDEARGQGLGRRLMARALEFARGSGRAGVYLWTFAGLDAARHLYDQAGFRLVEELPGETWGTRVTEQRFELRFR
;
A
#
# COMPACT_ATOMS: atom_id res chain seq x y z
N MET A 1 -36.04 3.66 -1.73
CA MET A 1 -35.17 3.60 -0.54
C MET A 1 -33.74 3.77 -1.00
N THR A 2 -33.21 4.97 -0.87
CA THR A 2 -31.80 5.29 -1.16
C THR A 2 -30.98 4.63 -0.05
N HIS A 3 -30.22 3.58 -0.38
CA HIS A 3 -29.17 3.07 0.48
C HIS A 3 -28.12 4.20 0.60
N GLU A 4 -28.16 4.97 1.64
CA GLU A 4 -27.03 5.80 2.08
C GLU A 4 -25.84 4.84 2.27
N ARG A 5 -24.91 4.85 1.34
CA ARG A 5 -23.63 4.14 1.50
C ARG A 5 -22.93 4.77 2.72
N ARG A 6 -22.87 4.03 3.82
CA ARG A 6 -22.05 4.46 4.96
C ARG A 6 -20.62 4.69 4.48
N PRO A 7 -20.00 5.81 4.85
CA PRO A 7 -18.63 6.05 4.46
C PRO A 7 -17.74 4.91 4.98
N HIS A 8 -16.87 4.36 4.12
CA HIS A 8 -15.93 3.32 4.53
C HIS A 8 -15.09 3.81 5.72
N ALA A 9 -15.14 3.07 6.82
CA ALA A 9 -14.39 3.39 8.02
C ALA A 9 -12.89 3.15 7.77
N LEU A 10 -12.07 4.13 8.14
CA LEU A 10 -10.61 3.98 8.18
C LEU A 10 -10.23 3.43 9.55
N SER A 11 -9.49 2.35 9.57
CA SER A 11 -9.03 1.66 10.76
C SER A 11 -7.56 1.33 10.67
N ASP A 12 -6.92 1.19 11.82
CA ASP A 12 -5.50 0.85 11.93
C ASP A 12 -5.32 -0.47 12.67
N GLY A 13 -4.21 -1.14 12.35
CA GLY A 13 -3.73 -2.30 13.09
C GLY A 13 -4.34 -3.62 12.62
N TRP A 14 -3.95 -4.65 13.33
CA TRP A 14 -4.35 -6.01 13.04
C TRP A 14 -5.77 -6.31 13.50
N ARG A 15 -6.45 -7.13 12.73
CA ARG A 15 -7.63 -7.89 13.13
C ARG A 15 -7.58 -9.30 12.51
N PRO A 16 -8.29 -10.28 13.06
CA PRO A 16 -8.34 -11.61 12.46
C PRO A 16 -8.74 -11.56 10.98
N GLY A 17 -7.97 -12.24 10.12
CA GLY A 17 -8.23 -12.33 8.69
C GLY A 17 -7.69 -11.18 7.82
N ILE A 18 -7.18 -10.09 8.40
CA ILE A 18 -6.76 -8.91 7.63
C ILE A 18 -5.70 -9.22 6.57
N ILE A 19 -4.71 -10.06 6.87
CA ILE A 19 -3.68 -10.42 5.91
C ILE A 19 -4.26 -11.24 4.75
N GLY A 20 -5.13 -12.18 5.02
CA GLY A 20 -5.81 -12.95 3.98
C GLY A 20 -6.63 -12.07 3.05
N GLU A 21 -7.35 -11.09 3.58
CA GLU A 21 -8.12 -10.14 2.80
C GLU A 21 -7.22 -9.19 1.98
N LEU A 22 -6.12 -8.70 2.56
CA LEU A 22 -5.14 -7.87 1.88
C LEU A 22 -4.53 -8.62 0.70
N VAL A 23 -4.05 -9.85 0.91
CA VAL A 23 -3.46 -10.68 -0.14
C VAL A 23 -4.49 -10.97 -1.23
N SER A 24 -5.72 -11.34 -0.85
CA SER A 24 -6.80 -11.60 -1.79
C SER A 24 -7.15 -10.38 -2.65
N LEU A 25 -7.23 -9.19 -2.06
CA LEU A 25 -7.50 -7.96 -2.80
C LEU A 25 -6.39 -7.65 -3.80
N GLN A 26 -5.13 -7.71 -3.35
CA GLN A 26 -3.96 -7.49 -4.20
C GLN A 26 -3.89 -8.50 -5.36
N ALA A 27 -4.01 -9.78 -5.07
CA ALA A 27 -3.89 -10.84 -6.07
C ALA A 27 -4.98 -10.74 -7.14
N ARG A 28 -6.23 -10.55 -6.74
CA ARG A 28 -7.36 -10.43 -7.68
C ARG A 28 -7.27 -9.16 -8.53
N TYR A 29 -6.91 -8.03 -7.94
CA TYR A 29 -6.76 -6.77 -8.65
C TYR A 29 -5.68 -6.86 -9.74
N TYR A 30 -4.48 -7.32 -9.39
CA TYR A 30 -3.38 -7.39 -10.33
C TYR A 30 -3.49 -8.52 -11.34
N ALA A 31 -4.18 -9.61 -11.01
CA ALA A 31 -4.53 -10.64 -11.99
C ALA A 31 -5.50 -10.09 -13.05
N HIS A 32 -6.52 -9.36 -12.61
CA HIS A 32 -7.54 -8.82 -13.51
C HIS A 32 -6.99 -7.71 -14.41
N HIS A 33 -6.26 -6.76 -13.86
CA HIS A 33 -5.80 -5.57 -14.58
C HIS A 33 -4.45 -5.75 -15.29
N TRP A 34 -3.59 -6.65 -14.80
CA TRP A 34 -2.21 -6.78 -15.25
C TRP A 34 -1.80 -8.21 -15.61
N GLY A 35 -2.67 -9.20 -15.42
CA GLY A 35 -2.38 -10.59 -15.70
C GLY A 35 -1.33 -11.20 -14.77
N PHE A 36 -1.11 -10.63 -13.59
CA PHE A 36 -0.18 -11.19 -12.60
C PHE A 36 -0.69 -12.52 -12.08
N GLY A 37 0.22 -13.47 -11.90
CA GLY A 37 -0.10 -14.84 -11.53
C GLY A 37 0.26 -15.21 -10.09
N SER A 38 0.41 -16.52 -9.87
CA SER A 38 0.68 -17.09 -8.55
C SER A 38 1.97 -16.62 -7.90
N HIS A 39 2.99 -16.27 -8.69
CA HIS A 39 4.24 -15.71 -8.16
C HIS A 39 3.99 -14.42 -7.38
N PHE A 40 3.16 -13.53 -7.94
CA PHE A 40 2.77 -12.28 -7.28
C PHE A 40 2.03 -12.55 -5.98
N GLU A 41 1.01 -13.43 -6.00
CA GLU A 41 0.24 -13.76 -4.80
C GLU A 41 1.13 -14.37 -3.71
N ALA A 42 1.99 -15.32 -4.06
CA ALA A 42 2.92 -15.94 -3.12
C ALA A 42 3.90 -14.91 -2.51
N LYS A 43 4.40 -13.99 -3.32
CA LYS A 43 5.27 -12.91 -2.86
C LYS A 43 4.57 -12.01 -1.84
N ILE A 44 3.38 -11.51 -2.17
CA ILE A 44 2.61 -10.65 -1.25
C ILE A 44 2.25 -11.40 0.03
N ALA A 45 1.82 -12.64 -0.05
CA ALA A 45 1.48 -13.47 1.11
C ALA A 45 2.68 -13.67 2.04
N SER A 46 3.84 -14.01 1.49
CA SER A 46 5.08 -14.22 2.24
C SER A 46 5.54 -12.93 2.93
N GLU A 47 5.57 -11.83 2.20
CA GLU A 47 6.01 -10.53 2.74
C GLU A 47 5.05 -9.99 3.80
N ALA A 48 3.73 -10.13 3.59
CA ALA A 48 2.73 -9.71 4.55
C ALA A 48 2.80 -10.54 5.84
N ALA A 49 3.06 -11.85 5.75
CA ALA A 49 3.25 -12.72 6.91
C ALA A 49 4.51 -12.32 7.71
N LEU A 50 5.62 -12.05 7.03
CA LEU A 50 6.85 -11.57 7.67
C LEU A 50 6.65 -10.21 8.35
N PHE A 51 5.97 -9.30 7.69
CA PHE A 51 5.62 -7.99 8.26
C PHE A 51 4.78 -8.15 9.54
N LEU A 52 3.71 -8.93 9.50
CA LEU A 52 2.84 -9.15 10.64
C LEU A 52 3.58 -9.82 11.81
N GLY A 53 4.48 -10.76 11.51
CA GLY A 53 5.26 -11.47 12.53
C GLY A 53 6.21 -10.58 13.35
N ARG A 54 6.58 -9.40 12.82
CA ARG A 54 7.45 -8.41 13.49
C ARG A 54 6.76 -7.06 13.73
N TYR A 55 5.45 -6.98 13.50
CA TYR A 55 4.68 -5.75 13.60
C TYR A 55 4.87 -5.04 14.94
N ASP A 56 5.27 -3.80 14.89
CA ASP A 56 5.41 -2.91 16.04
C ASP A 56 4.70 -1.57 15.74
N ALA A 57 3.57 -1.34 16.38
CA ALA A 57 2.73 -0.16 16.16
C ALA A 57 3.43 1.19 16.43
N ARG A 58 4.64 1.18 17.03
CA ARG A 58 5.44 2.40 17.23
C ARG A 58 6.14 2.84 15.95
N VAL A 59 6.44 1.92 15.04
CA VAL A 59 7.19 2.15 13.81
C VAL A 59 6.48 1.65 12.56
N ASP A 60 5.45 0.82 12.72
CA ASP A 60 4.69 0.20 11.64
C ASP A 60 3.23 0.63 11.68
N LEU A 61 2.65 0.85 10.51
CA LEU A 61 1.22 1.10 10.33
C LEU A 61 0.64 0.09 9.33
N LEU A 62 -0.46 -0.53 9.69
CA LEU A 62 -1.36 -1.19 8.77
C LEU A 62 -2.69 -0.43 8.81
N ALA A 63 -2.92 0.44 7.82
CA ALA A 63 -4.17 1.19 7.70
C ALA A 63 -5.05 0.58 6.62
N TRP A 64 -6.34 0.48 6.89
CA TRP A 64 -7.27 -0.16 5.98
C TRP A 64 -8.67 0.47 6.02
N LEU A 65 -9.35 0.35 4.90
CA LEU A 65 -10.75 0.73 4.72
C LEU A 65 -11.57 -0.53 4.59
N GLY A 66 -12.61 -0.63 5.39
CA GLY A 66 -13.50 -1.78 5.38
C GLY A 66 -14.97 -1.37 5.27
N ASP A 67 -15.77 -2.29 4.73
CA ASP A 67 -17.21 -2.23 4.72
C ASP A 67 -17.76 -3.62 5.01
N ALA A 68 -18.70 -3.73 6.00
CA ALA A 68 -19.36 -4.97 6.38
C ALA A 68 -18.43 -6.20 6.55
N GLY A 69 -17.22 -5.99 7.08
CA GLY A 69 -16.22 -7.05 7.28
C GLY A 69 -15.37 -7.39 6.06
N ARG A 70 -15.48 -6.63 4.97
CA ARG A 70 -14.66 -6.75 3.76
C ARG A 70 -13.67 -5.61 3.66
N LEU A 71 -12.41 -5.92 3.35
CA LEU A 71 -11.38 -4.95 3.02
C LEU A 71 -11.63 -4.38 1.61
N VAL A 72 -11.67 -3.05 1.48
CA VAL A 72 -11.82 -2.37 0.19
C VAL A 72 -10.61 -1.51 -0.18
N GLY A 73 -9.68 -1.32 0.74
CA GLY A 73 -8.43 -0.60 0.49
C GLY A 73 -7.49 -0.71 1.66
N SER A 74 -6.21 -0.55 1.40
CA SER A 74 -5.17 -0.57 2.44
C SER A 74 -3.93 0.21 2.04
N VAL A 75 -3.13 0.56 3.03
CA VAL A 75 -1.76 1.03 2.90
C VAL A 75 -0.98 0.61 4.14
N THR A 76 0.28 0.28 3.94
CA THR A 76 1.19 -0.09 5.02
C THR A 76 2.37 0.84 5.05
N VAL A 77 2.78 1.28 6.24
CA VAL A 77 4.08 1.89 6.50
C VAL A 77 4.90 0.87 7.28
N ASP A 78 5.91 0.34 6.64
CA ASP A 78 6.83 -0.65 7.18
C ASP A 78 8.11 0.05 7.65
N GLY A 79 8.12 0.48 8.89
CA GLY A 79 9.26 1.16 9.52
C GLY A 79 10.37 0.20 9.96
N GLY A 80 10.06 -1.08 10.05
CA GLY A 80 10.99 -2.15 10.41
C GLY A 80 11.49 -2.99 9.24
N ASP A 81 11.20 -2.63 7.99
CA ASP A 81 11.70 -3.35 6.81
C ASP A 81 13.24 -3.42 6.84
N PRO A 82 13.86 -4.62 6.91
CA PRO A 82 15.31 -4.75 6.98
C PRO A 82 16.03 -4.27 5.72
N LEU A 83 15.32 -4.16 4.59
CA LEU A 83 15.88 -3.72 3.30
C LEU A 83 15.69 -2.21 3.05
N ARG A 84 15.07 -1.49 3.98
CA ARG A 84 14.85 -0.06 3.84
C ARG A 84 16.16 0.74 3.91
N PRO A 85 16.26 1.90 3.25
CA PRO A 85 17.24 2.90 3.59
C PRO A 85 17.12 3.31 5.06
N GLU A 86 18.24 3.58 5.73
CA GLU A 86 18.29 3.73 7.19
C GLU A 86 17.29 4.74 7.76
N ASP A 87 17.10 5.84 7.06
CA ASP A 87 16.29 6.99 7.49
C ASP A 87 14.86 7.01 6.91
N LEU A 88 14.51 6.06 6.03
CA LEU A 88 13.20 5.99 5.37
C LEU A 88 12.35 4.83 5.89
N ALA A 89 11.04 5.01 5.89
CA ALA A 89 10.09 3.91 6.04
C ALA A 89 9.60 3.42 4.66
N HIS A 90 9.26 2.15 4.54
CA HIS A 90 8.75 1.56 3.31
C HIS A 90 7.22 1.67 3.27
N LEU A 91 6.67 2.43 2.35
CA LEU A 91 5.24 2.45 2.06
C LEU A 91 4.92 1.30 1.11
N ARG A 92 4.03 0.40 1.54
CA ARG A 92 3.75 -0.87 0.84
C ARG A 92 2.27 -1.12 0.71
N TRP A 93 1.91 -1.97 -0.23
CA TRP A 93 0.55 -2.54 -0.42
C TRP A 93 -0.55 -1.47 -0.42
N PHE A 94 -0.25 -0.33 -1.06
CA PHE A 94 -1.24 0.68 -1.31
C PHE A 94 -2.18 0.22 -2.42
N ILE A 95 -3.43 0.01 -2.08
CA ILE A 95 -4.45 -0.47 -3.01
C ILE A 95 -5.83 0.05 -2.64
N LEU A 96 -6.66 0.22 -3.64
CA LEU A 96 -8.07 0.54 -3.49
C LEU A 96 -8.87 -0.30 -4.49
N ASP A 97 -9.89 -1.01 -4.00
CA ASP A 97 -10.83 -1.76 -4.84
C ASP A 97 -11.49 -0.80 -5.86
N ASP A 98 -11.72 -1.28 -7.08
CA ASP A 98 -12.31 -0.48 -8.15
C ASP A 98 -13.66 0.14 -7.75
N GLU A 99 -14.48 -0.61 -7.01
CA GLU A 99 -15.79 -0.13 -6.52
C GLU A 99 -15.69 1.02 -5.51
N ALA A 100 -14.53 1.18 -4.85
CA ALA A 100 -14.28 2.22 -3.86
C ALA A 100 -13.61 3.48 -4.46
N ARG A 101 -13.29 3.47 -5.75
CA ARG A 101 -12.62 4.60 -6.42
C ARG A 101 -13.55 5.81 -6.60
N GLY A 102 -12.95 6.97 -6.83
CA GLY A 102 -13.68 8.22 -7.08
C GLY A 102 -14.33 8.86 -5.85
N GLN A 103 -14.05 8.37 -4.64
CA GLN A 103 -14.63 8.83 -3.37
C GLN A 103 -13.60 9.52 -2.45
N GLY A 104 -12.40 9.81 -2.94
CA GLY A 104 -11.32 10.40 -2.14
C GLY A 104 -10.66 9.44 -1.14
N LEU A 105 -10.98 8.16 -1.18
CA LEU A 105 -10.50 7.17 -0.21
C LEU A 105 -9.00 6.90 -0.34
N GLY A 106 -8.44 6.93 -1.55
CA GLY A 106 -7.01 6.82 -1.77
C GLY A 106 -6.22 7.96 -1.12
N ARG A 107 -6.74 9.20 -1.20
CA ARG A 107 -6.14 10.35 -0.49
C ARG A 107 -6.20 10.17 1.03
N ARG A 108 -7.29 9.63 1.55
CA ARG A 108 -7.43 9.38 3.00
C ARG A 108 -6.40 8.35 3.49
N LEU A 109 -6.21 7.26 2.75
CA LEU A 109 -5.18 6.26 3.05
C LEU A 109 -3.78 6.88 2.98
N MET A 110 -3.47 7.61 1.92
CA MET A 110 -2.17 8.26 1.78
C MET A 110 -1.92 9.28 2.89
N ALA A 111 -2.90 10.13 3.20
CA ALA A 111 -2.79 11.10 4.29
C ALA A 111 -2.51 10.41 5.63
N ARG A 112 -3.21 9.30 5.94
CA ARG A 112 -2.98 8.54 7.17
C ARG A 112 -1.58 7.95 7.24
N ALA A 113 -1.11 7.37 6.14
CA ALA A 113 0.23 6.81 6.07
C ALA A 113 1.31 7.86 6.29
N LEU A 114 1.20 9.02 5.65
CA LEU A 114 2.18 10.10 5.77
C LEU A 114 2.14 10.78 7.14
N GLU A 115 0.97 10.94 7.74
CA GLU A 115 0.82 11.42 9.12
C GLU A 115 1.58 10.50 10.09
N PHE A 116 1.34 9.19 9.99
CA PHE A 116 2.02 8.20 10.81
C PHE A 116 3.55 8.23 10.60
N ALA A 117 4.01 8.23 9.36
CA ALA A 117 5.43 8.21 9.04
C ALA A 117 6.15 9.45 9.59
N ARG A 118 5.53 10.63 9.53
CA ARG A 118 6.09 11.84 10.15
C ARG A 118 6.18 11.71 11.67
N GLY A 119 5.16 11.16 12.29
CA GLY A 119 5.13 10.95 13.75
C GLY A 119 6.11 9.88 14.25
N SER A 120 6.55 8.97 13.38
CA SER A 120 7.49 7.89 13.73
C SER A 120 8.96 8.33 13.77
N GLY A 121 9.27 9.60 13.49
CA GLY A 121 10.64 10.12 13.49
C GLY A 121 11.49 9.75 12.28
N ARG A 122 10.89 9.20 11.23
CA ARG A 122 11.59 8.93 9.97
C ARG A 122 11.76 10.21 9.16
N ALA A 123 12.84 10.30 8.39
CA ALA A 123 13.11 11.43 7.52
C ALA A 123 12.26 11.46 6.25
N GLY A 124 11.56 10.38 5.97
CA GLY A 124 10.69 10.25 4.81
C GLY A 124 10.18 8.84 4.59
N VAL A 125 9.62 8.63 3.42
CA VAL A 125 9.12 7.32 2.97
C VAL A 125 9.60 7.04 1.56
N TYR A 126 9.73 5.77 1.22
CA TYR A 126 9.93 5.30 -0.15
C TYR A 126 8.93 4.21 -0.49
N LEU A 127 8.72 4.00 -1.77
CA LEU A 127 7.89 2.92 -2.28
C LEU A 127 8.44 2.38 -3.59
N TRP A 128 8.14 1.12 -3.88
CA TRP A 128 8.33 0.50 -5.16
C TRP A 128 6.97 0.24 -5.82
N THR A 129 6.90 0.53 -7.10
CA THR A 129 5.74 0.34 -7.96
C THR A 129 6.21 0.06 -9.39
N PHE A 130 5.33 0.14 -10.37
CA PHE A 130 5.69 0.02 -11.77
C PHE A 130 4.90 1.01 -12.64
N ALA A 131 5.42 1.29 -13.83
CA ALA A 131 4.81 2.21 -14.78
C ALA A 131 3.45 1.69 -15.27
N GLY A 132 2.50 2.60 -15.44
CA GLY A 132 1.14 2.32 -15.94
C GLY A 132 0.04 2.35 -14.87
N LEU A 133 0.38 2.45 -13.59
CA LEU A 133 -0.57 2.64 -12.49
C LEU A 133 -0.89 4.14 -12.34
N ASP A 134 -1.58 4.72 -13.30
CA ASP A 134 -1.73 6.19 -13.44
C ASP A 134 -2.46 6.84 -12.27
N ALA A 135 -3.50 6.20 -11.73
CA ALA A 135 -4.24 6.71 -10.59
C ALA A 135 -3.37 6.76 -9.31
N ALA A 136 -2.58 5.72 -9.05
CA ALA A 136 -1.65 5.69 -7.94
C ALA A 136 -0.52 6.71 -8.13
N ARG A 137 0.03 6.81 -9.35
CA ARG A 137 1.04 7.80 -9.71
C ARG A 137 0.57 9.22 -9.43
N HIS A 138 -0.65 9.55 -9.81
CA HIS A 138 -1.24 10.87 -9.53
C HIS A 138 -1.29 11.18 -8.03
N LEU A 139 -1.65 10.20 -7.19
CA LEU A 139 -1.63 10.37 -5.74
C LEU A 139 -0.22 10.57 -5.18
N TYR A 140 0.77 9.85 -5.72
CA TYR A 140 2.18 10.04 -5.33
C TYR A 140 2.67 11.44 -5.69
N ASP A 141 2.40 11.90 -6.91
CA ASP A 141 2.80 13.24 -7.37
C ASP A 141 2.13 14.33 -6.53
N GLN A 142 0.83 14.21 -6.23
CA GLN A 142 0.12 15.15 -5.35
C GLN A 142 0.66 15.16 -3.91
N ALA A 143 1.11 14.03 -3.40
CA ALA A 143 1.70 13.92 -2.08
C ALA A 143 3.14 14.46 -2.01
N GLY A 144 3.76 14.73 -3.16
CA GLY A 144 5.13 15.27 -3.26
C GLY A 144 6.21 14.21 -3.42
N PHE A 145 5.86 12.97 -3.71
CA PHE A 145 6.84 11.94 -4.06
C PHE A 145 7.57 12.29 -5.35
N ARG A 146 8.82 11.87 -5.44
CA ARG A 146 9.65 12.02 -6.63
C ARG A 146 10.12 10.66 -7.11
N LEU A 147 10.08 10.43 -8.43
CA LEU A 147 10.69 9.27 -9.06
C LEU A 147 12.22 9.39 -8.93
N VAL A 148 12.85 8.42 -8.29
CA VAL A 148 14.30 8.41 -8.04
C VAL A 148 15.03 7.29 -8.76
N GLU A 149 14.32 6.23 -9.16
CA GLU A 149 14.88 5.09 -9.87
C GLU A 149 13.84 4.47 -10.80
N GLU A 150 14.28 4.07 -11.98
CA GLU A 150 13.47 3.37 -12.96
C GLU A 150 14.30 2.35 -13.70
N LEU A 151 13.84 1.10 -13.74
CA LEU A 151 14.55 0.00 -14.40
C LEU A 151 13.57 -1.09 -14.85
N PRO A 152 13.92 -1.84 -15.93
CA PRO A 152 13.14 -3.04 -16.26
C PRO A 152 13.36 -4.12 -15.20
N GLY A 153 12.31 -4.84 -14.83
CA GLY A 153 12.40 -5.89 -13.82
C GLY A 153 11.23 -6.85 -13.85
N GLU A 154 11.35 -7.92 -13.07
CA GLU A 154 10.38 -9.00 -12.93
C GLU A 154 10.11 -9.32 -11.45
N THR A 155 10.27 -8.36 -10.56
CA THR A 155 10.15 -8.54 -9.11
C THR A 155 8.79 -9.17 -8.73
N TRP A 156 7.73 -8.84 -9.47
CA TRP A 156 6.38 -9.37 -9.23
C TRP A 156 6.00 -10.57 -10.14
N GLY A 157 7.00 -11.18 -10.81
CA GLY A 157 6.80 -12.36 -11.67
C GLY A 157 6.38 -12.04 -13.10
N THR A 158 6.22 -10.77 -13.44
CA THR A 158 5.90 -10.27 -14.79
C THR A 158 6.84 -9.12 -15.11
N ARG A 159 7.30 -9.07 -16.36
CA ARG A 159 8.20 -7.99 -16.80
C ARG A 159 7.45 -6.66 -16.87
N VAL A 160 7.94 -5.69 -16.12
CA VAL A 160 7.41 -4.32 -16.05
C VAL A 160 8.56 -3.33 -15.98
N THR A 161 8.24 -2.04 -16.12
CA THR A 161 9.19 -0.97 -15.74
C THR A 161 8.98 -0.66 -14.27
N GLU A 162 9.90 -1.12 -13.43
CA GLU A 162 9.88 -0.89 -12.00
C GLU A 162 10.27 0.54 -11.68
N GLN A 163 9.59 1.15 -10.72
CA GLN A 163 9.79 2.54 -10.34
C GLN A 163 9.88 2.65 -8.83
N ARG A 164 10.89 3.37 -8.35
CA ARG A 164 11.04 3.74 -6.96
C ARG A 164 10.77 5.23 -6.79
N PHE A 165 9.91 5.54 -5.83
CA PHE A 165 9.58 6.91 -5.44
C PHE A 165 10.04 7.18 -4.01
N GLU A 166 10.43 8.42 -3.75
CA GLU A 166 10.76 8.89 -2.41
C GLU A 166 10.01 10.20 -2.09
N LEU A 167 9.65 10.33 -0.82
CA LEU A 167 9.20 11.59 -0.23
C LEU A 167 10.03 11.86 1.02
N ARG A 168 10.76 12.98 1.02
CA ARG A 168 11.52 13.47 2.17
C ARG A 168 10.69 14.49 2.93
N PHE A 169 10.59 14.33 4.24
CA PHE A 169 9.93 15.29 5.11
C PHE A 169 10.86 16.49 5.37
N ARG A 170 10.26 17.65 5.51
CA ARG A 170 10.95 18.89 5.87
C ARG A 170 10.84 19.15 7.35
#